data_3c0c215529271fab2c4d82f2fc0a383c
#
_entry.id   3c0c215529271fab2c4d82f2fc0a383c
#
_cell.length_a   1.000
_cell.length_b   1.000
_cell.length_c   1.000
_cell.angle_alpha   90.00
_cell.angle_beta   90.00
_cell.angle_gamma   90.00
#
_symmetry.space_group_name_H-M   'P 1'
#
loop_
_entity.id
_entity.type
_entity.pdbx_description
1 polymer ?
#
loop_
_entity_poly.entity_id
_entity_poly.type
_entity_poly.pdbx_seq_one_letter_code
_entity_poly.pdbx_strand_id
1 'polypeptide(L)'
;EDMISIAQGRRARAVYFKYSWGKSGSQDEKIGILLEDMDNVTVDGNDSLFMFHGKMTTVAAIDCKNVKFEEFQVDFQTPTVVDITVESVDGNSAIVYVPECYNYSVEGNTVKWISDSSPYTGQPYWTDTNKMDYTQRFDTTTGLTYRGSTGNNPVFDGAASIEDLGNHRIKFTYNNKSDEVRPGMCFQIRRTVRDHAGMFFWKSKDVVLEDLDVHFLHGFGMVGQSSENLTLHDVDPEAPKESGRTTAGYADFLQVSGCKGK
;
A
#
# COMPACT_ATOMS: atom_id res chain seq x y z
N GLU A 1 -1.06 -17.39 9.96
CA GLU A 1 -0.25 -16.49 10.80
C GLU A 1 0.70 -15.72 9.88
N ASP A 2 0.42 -14.45 9.67
CA ASP A 2 1.30 -13.58 8.88
C ASP A 2 2.46 -13.12 9.74
N MET A 3 3.65 -13.10 9.18
CA MET A 3 4.86 -12.69 9.90
C MET A 3 5.30 -11.29 9.49
N ILE A 4 5.71 -10.51 10.48
CA ILE A 4 6.48 -9.31 10.26
C ILE A 4 7.94 -9.72 10.12
N SER A 5 8.58 -9.34 9.02
CA SER A 5 10.01 -9.52 8.83
C SER A 5 10.70 -8.21 9.20
N ILE A 6 11.52 -8.21 10.22
CA ILE A 6 12.32 -7.05 10.60
C ILE A 6 13.68 -7.18 9.90
N ALA A 7 14.16 -6.13 9.26
CA ALA A 7 15.37 -6.13 8.41
C ALA A 7 16.66 -6.60 9.10
N GLN A 8 16.71 -6.71 10.41
CA GLN A 8 17.83 -7.23 11.18
C GLN A 8 17.64 -8.67 11.70
N GLY A 9 16.74 -9.45 11.07
CA GLY A 9 16.59 -10.88 11.37
C GLY A 9 15.79 -11.21 12.63
N ARG A 10 15.11 -10.24 13.24
CA ARG A 10 14.14 -10.48 14.31
C ARG A 10 12.76 -10.72 13.71
N ARG A 11 12.06 -11.75 14.18
CA ARG A 11 10.70 -12.08 13.74
C ARG A 11 9.71 -11.73 14.85
N ALA A 12 8.71 -10.92 14.54
CA ALA A 12 7.58 -10.70 15.41
C ALA A 12 6.36 -11.49 14.90
N ARG A 13 5.50 -11.98 15.79
CA ARG A 13 4.24 -12.64 15.42
C ARG A 13 3.17 -11.60 15.15
N ALA A 14 2.44 -11.76 14.04
CA ALA A 14 1.21 -11.05 13.85
C ALA A 14 0.15 -11.53 14.86
N VAL A 15 -0.60 -10.61 15.42
CA VAL A 15 -1.68 -10.90 16.35
C VAL A 15 -3.01 -10.64 15.65
N TYR A 16 -3.94 -11.60 15.73
CA TYR A 16 -5.25 -11.49 15.12
C TYR A 16 -6.24 -10.86 16.09
N PHE A 17 -6.91 -9.79 15.67
CA PHE A 17 -7.98 -9.18 16.45
C PHE A 17 -9.26 -9.04 15.62
N LYS A 18 -10.39 -9.25 16.29
CA LYS A 18 -11.73 -9.00 15.76
C LYS A 18 -12.15 -7.57 16.11
N TYR A 19 -11.92 -6.63 15.21
CA TYR A 19 -12.56 -5.34 15.30
C TYR A 19 -13.54 -5.15 14.14
N SER A 20 -14.80 -4.82 14.45
CA SER A 20 -15.77 -4.42 13.44
C SER A 20 -15.58 -2.94 13.12
N TRP A 21 -14.91 -2.63 12.07
CA TRP A 21 -14.90 -1.30 11.47
C TRP A 21 -16.19 -1.13 10.64
N GLY A 22 -17.13 -0.36 11.20
CA GLY A 22 -18.37 0.19 10.62
C GLY A 22 -18.80 -0.25 9.23
N LYS A 23 -19.32 -1.44 9.09
CA LYS A 23 -20.46 -1.96 8.31
C LYS A 23 -20.43 -3.50 8.33
N SER A 24 -21.45 -4.07 8.96
CA SER A 24 -21.92 -5.46 8.85
C SER A 24 -20.98 -6.49 8.22
N GLY A 25 -20.16 -7.12 9.01
CA GLY A 25 -19.32 -8.25 8.66
C GLY A 25 -18.08 -8.25 9.53
N SER A 26 -17.99 -9.19 10.47
CA SER A 26 -16.75 -9.43 11.21
C SER A 26 -15.70 -9.93 10.23
N GLN A 27 -14.81 -9.07 9.77
CA GLN A 27 -13.56 -9.50 9.17
C GLN A 27 -12.51 -9.57 10.29
N ASP A 28 -11.75 -10.66 10.33
CA ASP A 28 -10.62 -10.78 11.22
C ASP A 28 -9.52 -9.88 10.64
N GLU A 29 -9.30 -8.73 11.28
CA GLU A 29 -8.23 -7.83 10.86
C GLU A 29 -6.90 -8.30 11.46
N LYS A 30 -5.89 -8.28 10.64
CA LYS A 30 -4.52 -8.63 11.03
C LYS A 30 -3.80 -7.36 11.43
N ILE A 31 -3.18 -7.35 12.60
CA ILE A 31 -2.41 -6.23 13.12
C ILE A 31 -0.98 -6.68 13.37
N GLY A 32 -0.04 -5.94 12.86
CA GLY A 32 1.37 -6.24 13.03
C GLY A 32 1.87 -5.97 14.45
N ILE A 33 1.76 -4.73 14.89
CA ILE A 33 2.12 -4.30 16.25
C ILE A 33 0.87 -3.77 16.93
N LEU A 34 0.41 -4.44 17.97
CA LEU A 34 -0.75 -4.01 18.75
C LEU A 34 -0.35 -3.64 20.17
N LEU A 35 -0.77 -2.43 20.57
CA LEU A 35 -0.83 -2.02 21.97
C LEU A 35 -2.30 -1.92 22.35
N GLU A 36 -2.72 -2.60 23.42
CA GLU A 36 -4.10 -2.59 23.92
C GLU A 36 -4.09 -2.46 25.45
N ASP A 37 -4.87 -1.52 25.96
CA ASP A 37 -4.95 -1.21 27.40
C ASP A 37 -3.59 -0.91 28.04
N MET A 38 -2.71 -0.21 27.32
CA MET A 38 -1.33 0.05 27.78
C MET A 38 -1.10 1.53 28.06
N ASP A 39 -0.32 1.81 29.11
CA ASP A 39 0.10 3.15 29.52
C ASP A 39 1.63 3.27 29.53
N ASN A 40 2.14 4.44 29.07
CA ASN A 40 3.56 4.78 29.11
C ASN A 40 4.46 3.79 28.35
N VAL A 41 4.13 3.50 27.10
CA VAL A 41 4.89 2.60 26.25
C VAL A 41 5.54 3.37 25.10
N THR A 42 6.81 3.08 24.83
CA THR A 42 7.52 3.50 23.63
C THR A 42 7.85 2.27 22.79
N VAL A 43 7.51 2.33 21.52
CA VAL A 43 7.99 1.40 20.49
C VAL A 43 9.04 2.15 19.68
N ASP A 44 10.29 1.86 19.96
CA ASP A 44 11.46 2.42 19.31
C ASP A 44 11.99 1.41 18.30
N GLY A 45 12.04 1.79 17.03
CA GLY A 45 12.52 0.92 15.94
C GLY A 45 14.02 1.00 15.71
N ASN A 46 14.70 1.99 16.29
CA ASN A 46 16.13 2.19 16.10
C ASN A 46 16.52 2.13 14.60
N ASP A 47 15.88 2.96 13.80
CA ASP A 47 16.03 3.09 12.33
C ASP A 47 15.76 1.79 11.54
N SER A 48 15.03 0.83 12.11
CA SER A 48 14.78 -0.45 11.44
C SER A 48 13.63 -0.36 10.45
N LEU A 49 13.76 -1.06 9.32
CA LEU A 49 12.66 -1.28 8.39
C LEU A 49 11.76 -2.43 8.87
N PHE A 50 10.50 -2.12 9.14
CA PHE A 50 9.45 -3.10 9.40
C PHE A 50 8.79 -3.48 8.09
N MET A 51 9.17 -4.66 7.56
CA MET A 51 8.61 -5.19 6.33
C MET A 51 7.40 -6.07 6.64
N PHE A 52 6.23 -5.67 6.12
CA PHE A 52 4.97 -6.37 6.29
C PHE A 52 4.61 -7.21 5.06
N HIS A 53 3.78 -8.23 5.26
CA HIS A 53 3.33 -9.14 4.22
C HIS A 53 1.80 -9.21 4.18
N GLY A 54 1.24 -9.26 2.98
CA GLY A 54 -0.21 -9.34 2.79
C GLY A 54 -0.94 -8.02 3.05
N LYS A 55 -2.23 -8.11 3.43
CA LYS A 55 -3.07 -6.96 3.79
C LYS A 55 -3.26 -6.93 5.29
N MET A 56 -2.79 -5.87 5.95
CA MET A 56 -2.89 -5.76 7.40
C MET A 56 -2.75 -4.32 7.89
N THR A 57 -3.20 -4.07 9.10
CA THR A 57 -2.85 -2.87 9.88
C THR A 57 -1.43 -3.05 10.43
N THR A 58 -0.55 -2.10 10.17
CA THR A 58 0.85 -2.22 10.60
C THR A 58 1.00 -2.02 12.09
N VAL A 59 0.40 -0.95 12.61
CA VAL A 59 0.48 -0.53 14.01
C VAL A 59 -0.92 -0.17 14.51
N ALA A 60 -1.27 -0.55 15.72
CA ALA A 60 -2.46 -0.09 16.39
C ALA A 60 -2.23 0.21 17.88
N ALA A 61 -2.84 1.30 18.37
CA ALA A 61 -2.98 1.58 19.79
C ALA A 61 -4.47 1.73 20.12
N ILE A 62 -4.96 0.91 21.06
CA ILE A 62 -6.36 0.79 21.41
C ILE A 62 -6.52 0.95 22.93
N ASP A 63 -7.37 1.90 23.33
CA ASP A 63 -7.59 2.24 24.76
C ASP A 63 -6.27 2.49 25.53
N CYS A 64 -5.25 3.09 24.86
CA CYS A 64 -3.92 3.33 25.40
C CYS A 64 -3.75 4.79 25.85
N LYS A 65 -2.71 5.04 26.69
CA LYS A 65 -2.36 6.38 27.12
C LYS A 65 -0.85 6.59 27.18
N ASN A 66 -0.40 7.76 26.70
CA ASN A 66 1.01 8.13 26.64
C ASN A 66 1.86 7.08 25.93
N VAL A 67 1.59 6.90 24.66
CA VAL A 67 2.25 5.92 23.80
C VAL A 67 3.03 6.64 22.72
N LYS A 68 4.23 6.17 22.45
CA LYS A 68 5.09 6.71 21.40
C LYS A 68 5.54 5.60 20.45
N PHE A 69 5.50 5.89 19.16
CA PHE A 69 6.09 5.09 18.09
C PHE A 69 7.15 5.95 17.41
N GLU A 70 8.40 5.48 17.39
CA GLU A 70 9.51 6.30 16.91
C GLU A 70 10.60 5.52 16.19
N GLU A 71 11.33 6.24 15.33
CA GLU A 71 12.56 5.80 14.68
C GLU A 71 12.42 4.46 13.94
N PHE A 72 11.44 4.36 13.01
CA PHE A 72 11.34 3.20 12.12
C PHE A 72 10.70 3.51 10.78
N GLN A 73 11.02 2.62 9.83
CA GLN A 73 10.43 2.61 8.51
C GLN A 73 9.36 1.52 8.38
N VAL A 74 8.34 1.77 7.57
CA VAL A 74 7.25 0.82 7.31
C VAL A 74 7.10 0.59 5.82
N ASP A 75 7.16 -0.66 5.38
CA ASP A 75 6.85 -1.02 4.01
C ASP A 75 6.16 -2.39 3.93
N PHE A 76 5.65 -2.72 2.76
CA PHE A 76 5.08 -4.01 2.42
C PHE A 76 5.90 -4.71 1.34
N GLN A 77 6.15 -6.00 1.50
CA GLN A 77 6.88 -6.81 0.50
C GLN A 77 6.22 -6.71 -0.87
N THR A 78 4.89 -6.74 -0.91
CA THR A 78 4.11 -6.50 -2.13
C THR A 78 2.92 -5.60 -1.81
N PRO A 79 3.02 -4.28 -2.07
CA PRO A 79 1.92 -3.34 -1.89
C PRO A 79 0.70 -3.67 -2.74
N THR A 80 -0.51 -3.33 -2.26
CA THR A 80 -1.77 -3.59 -2.97
C THR A 80 -2.17 -2.50 -3.99
N VAL A 81 -1.38 -1.47 -4.14
CA VAL A 81 -1.43 -0.56 -5.29
C VAL A 81 -0.33 -0.97 -6.23
N VAL A 82 -0.67 -1.35 -7.45
CA VAL A 82 0.30 -1.75 -8.46
C VAL A 82 0.63 -0.54 -9.34
N ASP A 83 1.88 -0.13 -9.33
CA ASP A 83 2.39 0.92 -10.20
C ASP A 83 2.91 0.29 -11.50
N ILE A 84 2.49 0.83 -12.64
CA ILE A 84 3.06 0.49 -13.95
C ILE A 84 3.43 1.77 -14.68
N THR A 85 4.69 1.87 -15.11
CA THR A 85 5.19 3.09 -15.76
C THR A 85 5.47 2.83 -17.23
N VAL A 86 4.96 3.68 -18.11
CA VAL A 86 5.26 3.61 -19.54
C VAL A 86 6.71 4.01 -19.76
N GLU A 87 7.54 3.07 -20.22
CA GLU A 87 8.95 3.32 -20.57
C GLU A 87 9.08 3.85 -22.01
N SER A 88 8.37 3.25 -22.94
CA SER A 88 8.47 3.63 -24.36
C SER A 88 7.17 3.39 -25.13
N VAL A 89 7.04 4.09 -26.23
CA VAL A 89 5.94 3.96 -27.19
C VAL A 89 6.52 3.89 -28.59
N ASP A 90 6.04 2.94 -29.39
CA ASP A 90 6.35 2.81 -30.80
C ASP A 90 5.04 2.55 -31.59
N GLY A 91 4.60 3.55 -32.35
CA GLY A 91 3.33 3.52 -33.05
C GLY A 91 2.15 3.23 -32.11
N ASN A 92 1.49 2.11 -32.34
CA ASN A 92 0.37 1.63 -31.53
C ASN A 92 0.80 0.64 -30.43
N SER A 93 2.07 0.60 -30.06
CA SER A 93 2.56 -0.25 -28.96
C SER A 93 3.18 0.58 -27.86
N ALA A 94 3.07 0.10 -26.63
CA ALA A 94 3.73 0.67 -25.47
C ALA A 94 4.40 -0.45 -24.67
N ILE A 95 5.58 -0.16 -24.12
CA ILE A 95 6.25 -1.02 -23.13
C ILE A 95 6.09 -0.35 -21.76
N VAL A 96 5.57 -1.09 -20.81
CA VAL A 96 5.48 -0.64 -19.41
C VAL A 96 6.44 -1.42 -18.54
N TYR A 97 7.02 -0.73 -17.57
CA TYR A 97 7.80 -1.31 -16.49
C TYR A 97 6.90 -1.58 -15.28
N VAL A 98 7.09 -2.72 -14.67
CA VAL A 98 6.44 -3.16 -13.43
C VAL A 98 7.53 -3.24 -12.34
N PRO A 99 7.43 -2.51 -11.22
CA PRO A 99 8.39 -2.62 -10.12
C PRO A 99 8.62 -4.05 -9.63
N GLU A 100 9.85 -4.36 -9.23
CA GLU A 100 10.28 -5.73 -8.90
C GLU A 100 9.57 -6.35 -7.69
N CYS A 101 8.96 -5.52 -6.83
CA CYS A 101 8.15 -6.01 -5.71
C CYS A 101 6.83 -6.69 -6.12
N TYR A 102 6.40 -6.53 -7.39
CA TYR A 102 5.19 -7.17 -7.91
C TYR A 102 5.53 -8.38 -8.75
N ASN A 103 4.99 -9.53 -8.37
CA ASN A 103 4.98 -10.69 -9.25
C ASN A 103 3.74 -10.64 -10.14
N TYR A 104 3.87 -11.13 -11.37
CA TYR A 104 2.75 -11.22 -12.29
C TYR A 104 2.90 -12.39 -13.28
N SER A 105 1.81 -12.76 -13.94
CA SER A 105 1.81 -13.59 -15.12
C SER A 105 0.92 -13.00 -16.20
N VAL A 106 1.22 -13.28 -17.46
CA VAL A 106 0.40 -12.87 -18.59
C VAL A 106 -0.18 -14.11 -19.26
N GLU A 107 -1.51 -14.20 -19.29
CA GLU A 107 -2.25 -15.29 -19.92
C GLU A 107 -3.25 -14.72 -20.94
N GLY A 108 -2.95 -14.86 -22.22
CA GLY A 108 -3.70 -14.18 -23.28
C GLY A 108 -3.65 -12.67 -23.10
N ASN A 109 -4.81 -12.02 -22.99
CA ASN A 109 -4.91 -10.59 -22.72
C ASN A 109 -5.18 -10.26 -21.23
N THR A 110 -4.75 -11.13 -20.33
CA THR A 110 -4.93 -10.95 -18.89
C THR A 110 -3.59 -10.90 -18.21
N VAL A 111 -3.33 -9.83 -17.46
CA VAL A 111 -2.25 -9.74 -16.49
C VAL A 111 -2.81 -10.14 -15.13
N LYS A 112 -2.22 -11.14 -14.52
CA LYS A 112 -2.55 -11.55 -13.15
C LYS A 112 -1.46 -11.04 -12.22
N TRP A 113 -1.84 -10.19 -11.27
CA TRP A 113 -0.98 -9.68 -10.21
C TRP A 113 -0.96 -10.68 -9.07
N ILE A 114 0.21 -10.89 -8.48
CA ILE A 114 0.44 -11.92 -7.47
C ILE A 114 1.33 -11.32 -6.39
N SER A 115 0.87 -11.36 -5.12
CA SER A 115 1.72 -10.96 -4.00
C SER A 115 2.81 -12.00 -3.73
N ASP A 116 3.70 -11.66 -2.80
CA ASP A 116 4.54 -12.64 -2.13
C ASP A 116 3.67 -13.71 -1.44
N SER A 117 4.27 -14.87 -1.16
CA SER A 117 3.57 -16.04 -0.63
C SER A 117 3.81 -16.21 0.85
N SER A 118 2.78 -16.65 1.56
CA SER A 118 2.90 -17.07 2.95
C SER A 118 3.91 -18.22 3.09
N PRO A 119 4.91 -18.11 3.95
CA PRO A 119 5.88 -19.17 4.18
C PRO A 119 5.27 -20.42 4.84
N TYR A 120 4.04 -20.31 5.35
CA TYR A 120 3.33 -21.43 6.01
C TYR A 120 2.43 -22.19 5.06
N THR A 121 1.76 -21.50 4.13
CA THR A 121 0.79 -22.11 3.22
C THR A 121 1.31 -22.25 1.81
N GLY A 122 2.37 -21.53 1.45
CA GLY A 122 2.88 -21.41 0.08
C GLY A 122 1.93 -20.66 -0.87
N GLN A 123 0.82 -20.13 -0.36
CA GLN A 123 -0.15 -19.39 -1.17
C GLN A 123 0.14 -17.89 -1.14
N PRO A 124 -0.10 -17.17 -2.24
CA PRO A 124 0.01 -15.73 -2.25
C PRO A 124 -1.01 -15.11 -1.28
N TYR A 125 -0.62 -14.03 -0.60
CA TYR A 125 -1.50 -13.31 0.31
C TYR A 125 -2.66 -12.64 -0.41
N TRP A 126 -2.44 -12.19 -1.64
CA TRP A 126 -3.48 -11.66 -2.51
C TRP A 126 -3.15 -11.88 -3.98
N THR A 127 -4.18 -11.92 -4.80
CA THR A 127 -4.06 -11.91 -6.27
C THR A 127 -5.13 -10.98 -6.84
N ASP A 128 -4.83 -10.42 -8.01
CA ASP A 128 -5.77 -9.57 -8.74
C ASP A 128 -5.48 -9.61 -10.24
N THR A 129 -6.30 -8.93 -11.04
CA THR A 129 -6.15 -8.97 -12.50
C THR A 129 -6.28 -7.59 -13.15
N ASN A 130 -5.53 -7.40 -14.24
CA ASN A 130 -5.59 -6.24 -15.14
C ASN A 130 -5.60 -4.89 -14.39
N LYS A 131 -6.56 -4.03 -14.75
CA LYS A 131 -6.70 -2.67 -14.21
C LYS A 131 -7.38 -2.59 -12.86
N MET A 132 -7.78 -3.71 -12.26
CA MET A 132 -8.60 -3.71 -11.04
C MET A 132 -9.83 -2.78 -11.17
N ASP A 133 -10.14 -1.96 -10.14
CA ASP A 133 -11.34 -1.10 -10.14
C ASP A 133 -11.03 0.39 -10.34
N TYR A 134 -9.83 0.82 -9.97
CA TYR A 134 -9.47 2.23 -9.92
C TYR A 134 -8.04 2.45 -10.39
N THR A 135 -7.85 3.51 -11.16
CA THR A 135 -6.53 3.92 -11.63
C THR A 135 -6.33 5.41 -11.39
N GLN A 136 -5.24 5.74 -10.70
CA GLN A 136 -4.72 7.10 -10.61
C GLN A 136 -3.54 7.25 -11.57
N ARG A 137 -3.28 8.45 -12.05
CA ARG A 137 -2.18 8.73 -12.98
C ARG A 137 -1.19 9.66 -12.33
N PHE A 138 0.07 9.33 -12.47
CA PHE A 138 1.18 10.16 -12.01
C PHE A 138 2.18 10.34 -13.16
N ASP A 139 2.49 11.58 -13.48
CA ASP A 139 3.50 11.90 -14.50
C ASP A 139 4.86 12.06 -13.84
N THR A 140 5.72 11.06 -14.01
CA THR A 140 7.06 11.04 -13.41
C THR A 140 7.99 12.13 -13.95
N THR A 141 7.66 12.74 -15.09
CA THR A 141 8.48 13.81 -15.72
C THR A 141 8.15 15.18 -15.16
N THR A 142 6.93 15.39 -14.70
CA THR A 142 6.45 16.67 -14.16
C THR A 142 6.14 16.66 -12.68
N GLY A 143 6.05 15.45 -12.07
CA GLY A 143 5.63 15.28 -10.68
C GLY A 143 4.14 15.53 -10.44
N LEU A 144 3.32 15.61 -11.51
CA LEU A 144 1.90 15.91 -11.39
C LEU A 144 1.06 14.65 -11.25
N THR A 145 0.18 14.66 -10.26
CA THR A 145 -0.85 13.62 -10.07
C THR A 145 -2.16 14.09 -10.70
N TYR A 146 -2.77 13.21 -11.50
CA TYR A 146 -4.08 13.43 -12.09
C TYR A 146 -5.13 12.60 -11.35
N ARG A 147 -6.32 13.19 -11.20
CA ARG A 147 -7.43 12.51 -10.57
C ARG A 147 -7.69 11.15 -11.21
N GLY A 148 -7.81 10.14 -10.39
CA GLY A 148 -8.12 8.79 -10.83
C GLY A 148 -9.55 8.63 -11.33
N SER A 149 -9.78 7.49 -11.96
CA SER A 149 -11.09 7.10 -12.48
C SER A 149 -11.39 5.63 -12.13
N THR A 150 -12.67 5.36 -11.85
CA THR A 150 -13.17 4.00 -11.61
C THR A 150 -13.43 3.34 -12.97
N GLY A 151 -12.94 2.12 -13.13
CA GLY A 151 -13.20 1.30 -14.31
C GLY A 151 -12.50 1.75 -15.60
N ASN A 152 -11.64 2.75 -15.57
CA ASN A 152 -10.90 3.23 -16.74
C ASN A 152 -9.39 3.22 -16.47
N ASN A 153 -8.66 2.51 -17.33
CA ASN A 153 -7.19 2.53 -17.34
C ASN A 153 -6.71 2.53 -18.81
N PRO A 154 -6.13 3.64 -19.28
CA PRO A 154 -5.71 3.77 -20.67
C PRO A 154 -4.71 2.71 -21.16
N VAL A 155 -3.94 2.09 -20.25
CA VAL A 155 -3.01 1.01 -20.63
C VAL A 155 -3.73 -0.28 -20.98
N PHE A 156 -4.76 -0.65 -20.19
CA PHE A 156 -5.52 -1.89 -20.41
C PHE A 156 -6.69 -1.70 -21.39
N ASP A 157 -7.30 -0.50 -21.38
CA ASP A 157 -8.47 -0.23 -22.19
C ASP A 157 -8.09 -0.12 -23.66
N GLY A 158 -8.71 -0.96 -24.47
CA GLY A 158 -8.44 -1.02 -25.91
C GLY A 158 -7.18 -1.77 -26.31
N ALA A 159 -6.49 -2.43 -25.38
CA ALA A 159 -5.37 -3.32 -25.70
C ALA A 159 -5.86 -4.49 -26.58
N ALA A 160 -5.27 -4.62 -27.76
CA ALA A 160 -5.54 -5.71 -28.70
C ALA A 160 -4.72 -6.96 -28.33
N SER A 161 -3.50 -6.77 -27.81
CA SER A 161 -2.67 -7.86 -27.28
C SER A 161 -1.79 -7.37 -26.14
N ILE A 162 -1.47 -8.33 -25.23
CA ILE A 162 -0.58 -8.12 -24.09
C ILE A 162 0.48 -9.23 -24.13
N GLU A 163 1.75 -8.86 -24.05
CA GLU A 163 2.88 -9.76 -24.13
C GLU A 163 3.86 -9.50 -22.98
N ASP A 164 4.26 -10.55 -22.26
CA ASP A 164 5.33 -10.49 -21.27
C ASP A 164 6.69 -10.53 -21.99
N LEU A 165 7.47 -9.49 -21.85
CA LEU A 165 8.83 -9.41 -22.41
C LEU A 165 9.91 -9.94 -21.46
N GLY A 166 9.52 -10.35 -20.25
CA GLY A 166 10.45 -10.62 -19.15
C GLY A 166 11.07 -9.36 -18.55
N ASN A 167 11.92 -9.53 -17.54
CA ASN A 167 12.59 -8.43 -16.83
C ASN A 167 11.63 -7.32 -16.38
N HIS A 168 10.48 -7.70 -15.86
CA HIS A 168 9.42 -6.80 -15.40
C HIS A 168 8.91 -5.81 -16.46
N ARG A 169 8.83 -6.25 -17.72
CA ARG A 169 8.33 -5.45 -18.83
C ARG A 169 7.20 -6.14 -19.55
N ILE A 170 6.11 -5.41 -19.75
CA ILE A 170 4.93 -5.87 -20.47
C ILE A 170 4.71 -4.96 -21.67
N LYS A 171 4.53 -5.58 -22.84
CA LYS A 171 4.15 -4.87 -24.07
C LYS A 171 2.65 -4.93 -24.28
N PHE A 172 2.08 -3.76 -24.49
CA PHE A 172 0.68 -3.59 -24.91
C PHE A 172 0.65 -3.13 -26.37
N THR A 173 -0.20 -3.75 -27.18
CA THR A 173 -0.45 -3.33 -28.55
C THR A 173 -1.92 -2.94 -28.69
N TYR A 174 -2.20 -1.83 -29.37
CA TYR A 174 -3.53 -1.23 -29.46
C TYR A 174 -4.00 -1.15 -30.92
N ASN A 175 -5.32 -1.23 -31.13
CA ASN A 175 -5.90 -0.77 -32.39
C ASN A 175 -5.95 0.76 -32.47
N ASN A 176 -6.24 1.41 -31.32
CA ASN A 176 -6.21 2.85 -31.17
C ASN A 176 -5.68 3.18 -29.78
N LYS A 177 -4.42 3.64 -29.70
CA LYS A 177 -3.74 3.95 -28.45
C LYS A 177 -4.21 5.30 -27.91
N SER A 178 -4.52 5.34 -26.61
CA SER A 178 -4.78 6.60 -25.91
C SER A 178 -3.53 7.49 -25.85
N ASP A 179 -3.70 8.80 -25.99
CA ASP A 179 -2.61 9.77 -25.83
C ASP A 179 -2.06 9.84 -24.39
N GLU A 180 -2.83 9.36 -23.41
CA GLU A 180 -2.37 9.24 -22.02
C GLU A 180 -1.31 8.14 -21.86
N VAL A 181 -1.24 7.17 -22.78
CA VAL A 181 -0.21 6.13 -22.81
C VAL A 181 1.02 6.70 -23.49
N ARG A 182 1.86 7.36 -22.70
CA ARG A 182 3.08 8.04 -23.13
C ARG A 182 4.23 7.82 -22.15
N PRO A 183 5.48 7.89 -22.60
CA PRO A 183 6.64 7.70 -21.72
C PRO A 183 6.59 8.62 -20.49
N GLY A 184 6.94 8.06 -19.31
CA GLY A 184 6.92 8.76 -18.04
C GLY A 184 5.55 8.79 -17.33
N MET A 185 4.48 8.33 -17.96
CA MET A 185 3.19 8.21 -17.29
C MET A 185 3.14 6.93 -16.48
N CYS A 186 2.94 7.06 -15.18
CA CYS A 186 2.69 5.96 -14.25
C CYS A 186 1.19 5.82 -14.00
N PHE A 187 0.70 4.59 -14.04
CA PHE A 187 -0.67 4.22 -13.71
C PHE A 187 -0.66 3.42 -12.41
N GLN A 188 -1.23 4.02 -11.38
CA GLN A 188 -1.36 3.45 -10.02
C GLN A 188 -2.70 2.73 -9.92
N ILE A 189 -2.67 1.42 -9.89
CA ILE A 189 -3.84 0.54 -10.06
C ILE A 189 -4.19 -0.10 -8.73
N ARG A 190 -5.47 -0.09 -8.34
CA ARG A 190 -5.93 -0.69 -7.10
C ARG A 190 -7.42 -1.04 -7.11
N ARG A 191 -7.86 -1.78 -6.11
CA ARG A 191 -9.29 -1.93 -5.80
C ARG A 191 -9.85 -0.66 -5.18
N THR A 192 -11.17 -0.49 -5.24
CA THR A 192 -11.86 0.64 -4.57
C THR A 192 -12.21 0.35 -3.11
N VAL A 193 -12.21 -0.92 -2.71
CA VAL A 193 -12.53 -1.33 -1.34
C VAL A 193 -11.43 -0.87 -0.38
N ARG A 194 -11.83 -0.18 0.68
CA ARG A 194 -10.97 0.34 1.74
C ARG A 194 -11.39 -0.30 3.06
N ASP A 195 -10.99 -1.53 3.25
CA ASP A 195 -11.40 -2.40 4.35
C ASP A 195 -10.43 -2.40 5.54
N HIS A 196 -9.27 -1.74 5.40
CA HIS A 196 -8.23 -1.68 6.42
C HIS A 196 -7.85 -0.24 6.76
N ALA A 197 -7.38 -0.03 7.98
CA ALA A 197 -6.54 1.11 8.34
C ALA A 197 -5.08 0.67 8.23
N GLY A 198 -4.21 1.50 7.67
CA GLY A 198 -2.78 1.23 7.63
C GLY A 198 -2.16 1.27 9.02
N MET A 199 -2.45 2.34 9.78
CA MET A 199 -2.22 2.45 11.23
C MET A 199 -3.52 2.86 11.91
N PHE A 200 -3.76 2.41 13.15
CA PHE A 200 -5.04 2.62 13.82
C PHE A 200 -4.89 3.05 15.29
N PHE A 201 -5.47 4.20 15.64
CA PHE A 201 -5.43 4.77 16.98
C PHE A 201 -6.86 5.02 17.48
N TRP A 202 -7.35 4.15 18.38
CA TRP A 202 -8.73 4.20 18.83
C TRP A 202 -8.84 4.38 20.33
N LYS A 203 -9.66 5.39 20.75
CA LYS A 203 -9.89 5.73 22.15
C LYS A 203 -8.62 5.96 22.97
N SER A 204 -7.51 6.21 22.29
CA SER A 204 -6.23 6.41 22.94
C SER A 204 -5.96 7.89 23.19
N LYS A 205 -5.08 8.16 24.15
CA LYS A 205 -4.74 9.53 24.58
C LYS A 205 -3.23 9.72 24.60
N ASP A 206 -2.80 10.93 24.16
CA ASP A 206 -1.39 11.30 24.12
C ASP A 206 -0.55 10.28 23.32
N VAL A 207 -0.94 10.07 22.05
CA VAL A 207 -0.23 9.20 21.12
C VAL A 207 0.68 10.03 20.24
N VAL A 208 1.95 9.65 20.16
CA VAL A 208 2.97 10.34 19.35
C VAL A 208 3.53 9.37 18.30
N LEU A 209 3.58 9.81 17.06
CA LEU A 209 4.35 9.22 15.98
C LEU A 209 5.46 10.19 15.63
N GLU A 210 6.71 9.77 15.72
CA GLU A 210 7.88 10.63 15.52
C GLU A 210 8.95 9.90 14.72
N ASP A 211 9.50 10.58 13.71
CA ASP A 211 10.58 10.08 12.89
C ASP A 211 10.26 8.73 12.22
N LEU A 212 9.22 8.74 11.37
CA LEU A 212 8.76 7.56 10.67
C LEU A 212 8.81 7.74 9.15
N ASP A 213 9.51 6.85 8.45
CA ASP A 213 9.42 6.72 7.00
C ASP A 213 8.31 5.73 6.63
N VAL A 214 7.26 6.21 6.01
CA VAL A 214 6.10 5.40 5.65
C VAL A 214 6.10 5.12 4.16
N HIS A 215 6.70 4.01 3.76
CA HIS A 215 6.86 3.64 2.36
C HIS A 215 5.60 3.06 1.72
N PHE A 216 4.71 2.46 2.51
CA PHE A 216 3.36 2.10 2.07
C PHE A 216 2.41 1.83 3.23
N LEU A 217 1.15 2.27 3.10
CA LEU A 217 0.04 1.89 3.96
C LEU A 217 -1.18 1.47 3.15
N HIS A 218 -1.86 0.41 3.60
CA HIS A 218 -3.12 -0.03 3.03
C HIS A 218 -4.31 0.85 3.47
N GLY A 219 -5.39 0.76 2.73
CA GLY A 219 -6.70 1.28 3.10
C GLY A 219 -6.72 2.79 3.32
N PHE A 220 -7.04 3.22 4.53
CA PHE A 220 -7.15 4.64 4.89
C PHE A 220 -5.86 5.25 5.44
N GLY A 221 -4.72 4.62 5.27
CA GLY A 221 -3.48 5.13 5.85
C GLY A 221 -3.55 5.17 7.38
N MET A 222 -3.26 6.31 7.99
CA MET A 222 -3.33 6.48 9.44
C MET A 222 -4.75 6.92 9.85
N VAL A 223 -5.36 6.21 10.78
CA VAL A 223 -6.72 6.50 11.26
C VAL A 223 -6.72 6.73 12.75
N GLY A 224 -7.09 7.96 13.16
CA GLY A 224 -7.39 8.30 14.53
C GLY A 224 -8.89 8.35 14.75
N GLN A 225 -9.40 7.58 15.72
CA GLN A 225 -10.84 7.60 16.04
C GLN A 225 -11.10 7.69 17.53
N SER A 226 -11.94 8.65 17.92
CA SER A 226 -12.34 8.88 19.32
C SER A 226 -11.13 9.03 20.28
N SER A 227 -10.00 9.48 19.78
CA SER A 227 -8.76 9.64 20.51
C SER A 227 -8.51 11.10 20.90
N GLU A 228 -7.55 11.34 21.79
CA GLU A 228 -7.21 12.68 22.29
C GLU A 228 -5.69 12.90 22.15
N ASN A 229 -5.29 14.06 21.61
CA ASN A 229 -3.89 14.45 21.43
C ASN A 229 -3.09 13.43 20.59
N LEU A 230 -3.45 13.28 19.31
CA LEU A 230 -2.61 12.59 18.35
C LEU A 230 -1.57 13.56 17.79
N THR A 231 -0.31 13.23 17.92
CA THR A 231 0.82 14.03 17.40
C THR A 231 1.55 13.24 16.32
N LEU A 232 1.74 13.88 15.18
CA LEU A 232 2.58 13.38 14.10
C LEU A 232 3.72 14.40 13.93
N HIS A 233 4.94 13.94 14.10
CA HIS A 233 6.14 14.75 13.97
C HIS A 233 7.15 14.00 13.14
N ASP A 234 7.63 14.60 12.04
CA ASP A 234 8.58 13.98 11.11
C ASP A 234 8.09 12.61 10.63
N VAL A 235 6.95 12.61 9.94
CA VAL A 235 6.34 11.39 9.38
C VAL A 235 6.25 11.56 7.87
N ASP A 236 7.12 10.86 7.13
CA ASP A 236 7.30 11.03 5.70
C ASP A 236 6.68 9.90 4.87
N PRO A 237 5.57 10.17 4.13
CA PRO A 237 4.97 9.21 3.23
C PRO A 237 5.64 9.25 1.85
N GLU A 238 6.66 8.45 1.63
CA GLU A 238 7.36 8.36 0.36
C GLU A 238 7.75 6.91 0.01
N ALA A 239 7.42 6.45 -1.19
CA ALA A 239 7.94 5.17 -1.68
C ALA A 239 9.46 5.24 -1.88
N PRO A 240 10.23 4.16 -1.56
CA PRO A 240 11.68 4.16 -1.76
C PRO A 240 12.03 4.45 -3.23
N LYS A 241 12.95 5.38 -3.47
CA LYS A 241 13.32 5.85 -4.82
C LYS A 241 13.79 4.73 -5.73
N GLU A 242 14.53 3.78 -5.19
CA GLU A 242 15.07 2.63 -5.91
C GLU A 242 14.02 1.55 -6.18
N SER A 243 12.85 1.60 -5.54
CA SER A 243 11.80 0.60 -5.72
C SER A 243 11.10 0.67 -7.07
N GLY A 244 11.20 1.79 -7.78
CA GLY A 244 10.46 2.07 -9.01
C GLY A 244 8.97 2.34 -8.79
N ARG A 245 8.50 2.37 -7.52
CA ARG A 245 7.14 2.76 -7.13
C ARG A 245 7.02 4.27 -7.06
N THR A 246 5.80 4.76 -7.17
CA THR A 246 5.46 6.18 -7.10
C THR A 246 4.41 6.48 -6.03
N THR A 247 3.91 5.44 -5.32
CA THR A 247 2.88 5.60 -4.31
C THR A 247 3.27 4.99 -2.97
N ALA A 248 3.03 5.76 -1.90
CA ALA A 248 3.19 5.34 -0.50
C ALA A 248 1.86 5.02 0.20
N GLY A 249 0.74 5.09 -0.50
CA GLY A 249 -0.55 4.91 0.13
C GLY A 249 -1.64 4.43 -0.82
N TYR A 250 -2.61 3.75 -0.24
CA TYR A 250 -3.75 3.20 -0.97
C TYR A 250 -4.84 4.26 -1.24
N ALA A 251 -5.09 5.12 -0.25
CA ALA A 251 -6.13 6.15 -0.30
C ALA A 251 -5.72 7.40 0.49
N ASP A 252 -6.61 7.95 1.34
CA ASP A 252 -6.28 9.07 2.21
C ASP A 252 -5.17 8.67 3.18
N PHE A 253 -4.15 9.51 3.33
CA PHE A 253 -3.01 9.15 4.18
C PHE A 253 -3.28 9.34 5.68
N LEU A 254 -4.07 10.36 6.03
CA LEU A 254 -4.47 10.64 7.40
C LEU A 254 -5.98 10.92 7.48
N GLN A 255 -6.67 10.22 8.36
CA GLN A 255 -8.08 10.44 8.66
C GLN A 255 -8.32 10.47 10.17
N VAL A 256 -8.97 11.52 10.65
CA VAL A 256 -9.33 11.67 12.06
C VAL A 256 -10.83 11.85 12.22
N SER A 257 -11.44 11.16 13.17
CA SER A 257 -12.88 11.20 13.43
C SER A 257 -13.18 11.13 14.92
N GLY A 258 -13.94 12.13 15.41
CA GLY A 258 -14.31 12.19 16.82
C GLY A 258 -13.13 12.39 17.77
N CYS A 259 -11.98 12.82 17.27
CA CYS A 259 -10.80 13.10 18.07
C CYS A 259 -10.87 14.49 18.75
N LYS A 260 -10.15 14.63 19.86
CA LYS A 260 -9.97 15.89 20.60
C LYS A 260 -8.49 16.21 20.68
N GLY A 261 -8.16 17.49 20.78
CA GLY A 261 -6.78 17.92 20.93
C GLY A 261 -6.63 19.42 20.65
N LYS A 262 -5.42 19.90 20.83
CA LYS A 262 -5.06 21.31 20.54
C LYS A 262 -4.47 21.40 19.14
#